data_61cf459be19e2d241cf6a92dc7bb8c95
#
_entry.id   61cf459be19e2d241cf6a92dc7bb8c95
#
_cell.length_a   1.000
_cell.length_b   1.000
_cell.length_c   1.000
_cell.angle_alpha   90.00
_cell.angle_beta   90.00
_cell.angle_gamma   90.00
#
_symmetry.space_group_name_H-M   'P 1'
#
loop_
_entity.id
_entity.type
_entity.pdbx_description
1 polymer ?
#
loop_
_entity_poly.entity_id
_entity_poly.type
_entity_poly.pdbx_seq_one_letter_code
_entity_poly.pdbx_strand_id
1 'polypeptide(L)'
;METPTAWYKQFWPWFLIILPLTVVAASIATLVIAAKYSDTVVVDDYYKKGKGINQDKKREQKARAMGLQFSIQVHNNEILIQQHGGTPYKAALAVEFYHPTIKERDFDVLASADGNSVYRIDSKQPLNGDWIVQVEGFDKSWRLKKRITLKDGTESWLN
;
A
#
# COMPACT_ATOMS: atom_id res chain seq x y z
N MET A 1 47.97 15.84 62.51
CA MET A 1 46.63 15.25 62.27
C MET A 1 46.19 15.71 60.91
N GLU A 2 46.20 14.83 59.92
CA GLU A 2 45.71 15.17 58.56
C GLU A 2 44.20 15.24 58.62
N THR A 3 43.65 16.36 58.18
CA THR A 3 42.19 16.52 58.05
C THR A 3 41.70 15.60 56.95
N PRO A 4 40.70 14.71 57.22
CA PRO A 4 40.23 13.81 56.19
C PRO A 4 39.66 14.60 55.01
N THR A 5 40.17 14.32 53.83
CA THR A 5 39.66 14.94 52.59
C THR A 5 38.20 14.56 52.40
N ALA A 6 37.34 15.54 52.19
CA ALA A 6 35.91 15.33 52.00
C ALA A 6 35.65 14.31 50.89
N TRP A 7 34.73 13.40 51.09
CA TRP A 7 34.44 12.23 50.21
C TRP A 7 34.17 12.64 48.74
N TYR A 8 33.54 13.79 48.52
CA TYR A 8 33.23 14.31 47.17
C TYR A 8 34.45 14.85 46.42
N LYS A 9 35.59 15.01 47.10
CA LYS A 9 36.91 15.40 46.51
C LYS A 9 37.74 14.17 46.13
N GLN A 10 37.29 12.98 46.47
CA GLN A 10 37.97 11.75 46.16
C GLN A 10 37.50 11.18 44.83
N PHE A 11 38.38 10.58 44.02
CA PHE A 11 38.07 10.01 42.73
C PHE A 11 37.15 8.75 42.82
N TRP A 12 37.38 7.88 43.82
CA TRP A 12 36.70 6.61 43.95
C TRP A 12 35.15 6.71 44.09
N PRO A 13 34.59 7.57 44.92
CA PRO A 13 33.14 7.73 45.01
C PRO A 13 32.49 8.13 43.67
N TRP A 14 33.16 9.00 42.94
CA TRP A 14 32.66 9.43 41.62
C TRP A 14 32.70 8.31 40.58
N PHE A 15 33.76 7.47 40.59
CA PHE A 15 33.82 6.32 39.71
C PHE A 15 32.68 5.33 39.98
N LEU A 16 32.36 5.05 41.25
CA LEU A 16 31.28 4.18 41.67
C LEU A 16 29.88 4.73 41.34
N ILE A 17 29.76 6.05 41.22
CA ILE A 17 28.47 6.71 40.85
C ILE A 17 28.35 6.83 39.32
N ILE A 18 29.39 7.27 38.65
CA ILE A 18 29.35 7.53 37.20
C ILE A 18 29.14 6.23 36.40
N LEU A 19 29.78 5.14 36.82
CA LEU A 19 29.69 3.87 36.11
C LEU A 19 28.25 3.32 36.02
N PRO A 20 27.47 3.20 37.11
CA PRO A 20 26.08 2.80 37.01
C PRO A 20 25.20 3.85 36.33
N LEU A 21 25.47 5.13 36.49
CA LEU A 21 24.72 6.19 35.80
C LEU A 21 24.87 6.12 34.28
N THR A 22 26.05 5.83 33.76
CA THR A 22 26.25 5.63 32.33
C THR A 22 25.46 4.45 31.78
N VAL A 23 25.39 3.35 32.53
CA VAL A 23 24.59 2.18 32.14
C VAL A 23 23.10 2.51 32.13
N VAL A 24 22.60 3.23 33.12
CA VAL A 24 21.21 3.68 33.19
C VAL A 24 20.90 4.62 32.00
N ALA A 25 21.75 5.59 31.71
CA ALA A 25 21.57 6.48 30.58
C ALA A 25 21.55 5.73 29.23
N ALA A 26 22.45 4.77 29.04
CA ALA A 26 22.49 3.91 27.86
C ALA A 26 21.22 3.06 27.74
N SER A 27 20.73 2.50 28.86
CA SER A 27 19.49 1.71 28.89
C SER A 27 18.26 2.54 28.51
N ILE A 28 18.17 3.77 29.02
CA ILE A 28 17.09 4.70 28.67
C ILE A 28 17.16 5.07 27.18
N ALA A 29 18.35 5.38 26.66
CA ALA A 29 18.53 5.66 25.24
C ALA A 29 18.08 4.47 24.35
N THR A 30 18.47 3.26 24.73
CA THR A 30 18.04 2.03 24.04
C THR A 30 16.52 1.86 24.08
N LEU A 31 15.91 2.11 25.24
CA LEU A 31 14.44 2.04 25.40
C LEU A 31 13.73 3.05 24.49
N VAL A 32 14.21 4.29 24.42
CA VAL A 32 13.65 5.33 23.56
C VAL A 32 13.79 4.95 22.09
N ILE A 33 14.94 4.43 21.68
CA ILE A 33 15.16 3.94 20.32
C ILE A 33 14.21 2.78 20.01
N ALA A 34 14.11 1.80 20.89
CA ALA A 34 13.20 0.67 20.73
C ALA A 34 11.73 1.11 20.62
N ALA A 35 11.29 2.05 21.45
CA ALA A 35 9.93 2.59 21.40
C ALA A 35 9.65 3.40 20.12
N LYS A 36 10.64 4.16 19.63
CA LYS A 36 10.49 4.99 18.43
C LYS A 36 10.53 4.17 17.14
N TYR A 37 11.29 3.08 17.12
CA TYR A 37 11.44 2.18 15.98
C TYR A 37 10.78 0.82 16.22
N SER A 38 9.88 0.74 17.22
CA SER A 38 9.06 -0.45 17.43
C SER A 38 8.17 -0.63 16.21
N ASP A 39 8.50 -1.61 15.38
CA ASP A 39 7.57 -2.13 14.39
C ASP A 39 6.32 -2.61 15.11
N THR A 40 5.17 -2.17 14.62
CA THR A 40 3.88 -2.64 15.12
C THR A 40 3.86 -4.17 15.11
N VAL A 41 3.61 -4.74 16.29
CA VAL A 41 3.58 -6.20 16.49
C VAL A 41 2.67 -6.86 15.46
N VAL A 42 3.26 -7.64 14.57
CA VAL A 42 2.72 -8.11 13.30
C VAL A 42 1.70 -9.26 13.44
N VAL A 43 1.36 -9.70 14.66
CA VAL A 43 0.57 -10.93 14.88
C VAL A 43 -0.90 -10.79 14.44
N ASP A 44 -1.54 -9.67 14.72
CA ASP A 44 -2.93 -9.43 14.30
C ASP A 44 -3.07 -9.14 12.80
N ASP A 45 -2.01 -8.63 12.20
CA ASP A 45 -2.00 -8.24 10.79
C ASP A 45 -1.85 -9.44 9.85
N TYR A 46 -1.18 -10.53 10.27
CA TYR A 46 -1.08 -11.75 9.45
C TYR A 46 -2.42 -12.45 9.28
N TYR A 47 -3.23 -12.53 10.34
CA TYR A 47 -4.56 -13.14 10.24
C TYR A 47 -5.50 -12.28 9.37
N LYS A 48 -5.47 -10.97 9.54
CA LYS A 48 -6.22 -10.02 8.71
C LYS A 48 -5.76 -10.06 7.26
N LYS A 49 -4.45 -10.05 7.01
CA LYS A 49 -3.86 -10.18 5.67
C LYS A 49 -4.19 -11.53 5.04
N GLY A 50 -4.08 -12.63 5.77
CA GLY A 50 -4.44 -13.96 5.29
C GLY A 50 -5.92 -14.06 4.92
N LYS A 51 -6.81 -13.52 5.75
CA LYS A 51 -8.24 -13.45 5.46
C LYS A 51 -8.53 -12.53 4.26
N GLY A 52 -7.84 -11.38 4.17
CA GLY A 52 -7.91 -10.47 3.03
C GLY A 52 -7.51 -11.16 1.73
N ILE A 53 -6.36 -11.83 1.69
CA ILE A 53 -5.87 -12.56 0.51
C ILE A 53 -6.88 -13.63 0.06
N ASN A 54 -7.52 -14.33 1.00
CA ASN A 54 -8.49 -15.36 0.68
C ASN A 54 -9.80 -14.76 0.13
N GLN A 55 -10.24 -13.63 0.65
CA GLN A 55 -11.36 -12.86 0.11
C GLN A 55 -11.07 -12.34 -1.29
N ASP A 56 -9.88 -11.83 -1.51
CA ASP A 56 -9.43 -11.31 -2.79
C ASP A 56 -9.42 -12.39 -3.86
N LYS A 57 -8.88 -13.57 -3.57
CA LYS A 57 -8.94 -14.73 -4.47
C LYS A 57 -10.37 -15.14 -4.83
N LYS A 58 -11.29 -15.11 -3.85
CA LYS A 58 -12.71 -15.40 -4.11
C LYS A 58 -13.35 -14.38 -5.05
N ARG A 59 -13.03 -13.09 -4.89
CA ARG A 59 -13.50 -12.02 -5.78
C ARG A 59 -12.96 -12.18 -7.19
N GLU A 60 -11.68 -12.53 -7.33
CA GLU A 60 -11.06 -12.80 -8.63
C GLU A 60 -11.67 -14.03 -9.30
N GLN A 61 -11.89 -15.11 -8.55
CA GLN A 61 -12.59 -16.29 -9.06
C GLN A 61 -14.01 -15.97 -9.52
N LYS A 62 -14.72 -15.11 -8.77
CA LYS A 62 -16.06 -14.66 -9.15
C LYS A 62 -16.03 -13.86 -10.45
N ALA A 63 -15.09 -12.93 -10.63
CA ALA A 63 -14.94 -12.18 -11.86
C ALA A 63 -14.72 -13.13 -13.06
N ARG A 64 -13.85 -14.13 -12.91
CA ARG A 64 -13.61 -15.15 -13.93
C ARG A 64 -14.84 -16.02 -14.22
N ALA A 65 -15.56 -16.45 -13.17
CA ALA A 65 -16.80 -17.22 -13.33
C ALA A 65 -17.90 -16.42 -14.04
N MET A 66 -17.92 -15.10 -13.86
CA MET A 66 -18.81 -14.20 -14.59
C MET A 66 -18.33 -13.90 -16.02
N GLY A 67 -17.15 -14.37 -16.41
CA GLY A 67 -16.55 -14.12 -17.72
C GLY A 67 -16.19 -12.65 -17.96
N LEU A 68 -15.95 -11.87 -16.90
CA LEU A 68 -15.63 -10.46 -17.02
C LEU A 68 -14.25 -10.26 -17.64
N GLN A 69 -14.19 -9.43 -18.66
CA GLN A 69 -12.98 -9.00 -19.33
C GLN A 69 -13.08 -7.51 -19.61
N PHE A 70 -12.00 -6.78 -19.39
CA PHE A 70 -11.93 -5.35 -19.67
C PHE A 70 -10.71 -5.04 -20.53
N SER A 71 -10.88 -4.16 -21.49
CA SER A 71 -9.75 -3.51 -22.14
C SER A 71 -9.52 -2.13 -21.55
N ILE A 72 -8.25 -1.74 -21.49
CA ILE A 72 -7.81 -0.43 -21.02
C ILE A 72 -6.98 0.20 -22.11
N GLN A 73 -7.40 1.36 -22.57
CA GLN A 73 -6.66 2.19 -23.50
C GLN A 73 -6.33 3.52 -22.85
N VAL A 74 -5.13 4.03 -23.10
CA VAL A 74 -4.70 5.36 -22.66
C VAL A 74 -4.54 6.23 -23.90
N HIS A 75 -5.17 7.38 -23.90
CA HIS A 75 -5.05 8.36 -24.97
C HIS A 75 -4.96 9.77 -24.40
N ASN A 76 -3.83 10.45 -24.57
CA ASN A 76 -3.63 11.83 -24.10
C ASN A 76 -4.04 12.05 -22.63
N ASN A 77 -3.65 11.18 -21.71
CA ASN A 77 -4.04 11.18 -20.30
C ASN A 77 -5.52 10.81 -20.01
N GLU A 78 -6.32 10.53 -21.00
CA GLU A 78 -7.63 9.91 -20.83
C GLU A 78 -7.49 8.39 -20.82
N ILE A 79 -8.09 7.72 -19.83
CA ILE A 79 -8.13 6.28 -19.71
C ILE A 79 -9.53 5.83 -20.10
N LEU A 80 -9.60 4.98 -21.09
CA LEU A 80 -10.84 4.35 -21.54
C LEU A 80 -10.85 2.91 -21.09
N ILE A 81 -11.86 2.53 -20.34
CA ILE A 81 -12.04 1.15 -19.88
C ILE A 81 -13.35 0.65 -20.49
N GLN A 82 -13.26 -0.45 -21.23
CA GLN A 82 -14.42 -1.05 -21.88
C GLN A 82 -14.57 -2.50 -21.47
N GLN A 83 -15.80 -2.91 -21.13
CA GLN A 83 -16.13 -4.30 -20.84
C GLN A 83 -16.35 -5.07 -22.14
N HIS A 84 -15.76 -6.27 -22.25
CA HIS A 84 -15.89 -7.16 -23.40
C HIS A 84 -16.54 -8.50 -23.08
N GLY A 85 -16.55 -8.94 -21.84
CA GLY A 85 -17.08 -10.25 -21.45
C GLY A 85 -18.06 -10.18 -20.29
N GLY A 86 -18.83 -11.24 -20.10
CA GLY A 86 -19.82 -11.35 -19.04
C GLY A 86 -21.09 -10.53 -19.27
N THR A 87 -21.95 -10.50 -18.26
CA THR A 87 -23.14 -9.65 -18.27
C THR A 87 -22.73 -8.18 -18.17
N PRO A 88 -23.30 -7.27 -19.01
CA PRO A 88 -22.97 -5.86 -18.96
C PRO A 88 -23.13 -5.28 -17.56
N TYR A 89 -22.02 -4.77 -17.01
CA TYR A 89 -22.00 -4.12 -15.71
C TYR A 89 -22.21 -2.62 -15.89
N LYS A 90 -23.32 -2.11 -15.36
CA LYS A 90 -23.72 -0.71 -15.57
C LYS A 90 -23.46 0.19 -14.36
N ALA A 91 -23.11 -0.41 -13.23
CA ALA A 91 -22.76 0.36 -12.03
C ALA A 91 -21.34 0.95 -12.15
N ALA A 92 -21.01 1.86 -11.26
CA ALA A 92 -19.66 2.42 -11.21
C ALA A 92 -18.62 1.35 -10.93
N LEU A 93 -17.44 1.52 -11.51
CA LEU A 93 -16.25 0.72 -11.25
C LEU A 93 -15.33 1.47 -10.31
N ALA A 94 -14.85 0.79 -9.26
CA ALA A 94 -13.71 1.27 -8.51
C ALA A 94 -12.45 0.79 -9.23
N VAL A 95 -11.64 1.73 -9.68
CA VAL A 95 -10.41 1.45 -10.42
C VAL A 95 -9.23 2.00 -9.65
N GLU A 96 -8.26 1.15 -9.38
CA GLU A 96 -7.06 1.50 -8.64
C GLU A 96 -5.83 1.21 -9.50
N PHE A 97 -4.95 2.19 -9.57
CA PHE A 97 -3.68 2.12 -10.29
C PHE A 97 -2.53 2.16 -9.31
N TYR A 98 -1.75 1.09 -9.26
CA TYR A 98 -0.57 0.99 -8.40
C TYR A 98 0.70 1.00 -9.25
N HIS A 99 1.60 1.93 -8.93
CA HIS A 99 2.91 1.95 -9.57
C HIS A 99 3.84 0.93 -8.89
N PRO A 100 4.57 0.08 -9.63
CA PRO A 100 5.35 -1.01 -9.03
C PRO A 100 6.43 -0.57 -8.03
N THR A 101 6.93 0.66 -8.14
CA THR A 101 8.08 1.14 -7.37
C THR A 101 7.88 2.51 -6.71
N ILE A 102 6.89 3.29 -7.13
CA ILE A 102 6.69 4.69 -6.68
C ILE A 102 5.27 4.83 -6.15
N LYS A 103 5.12 4.68 -4.84
CA LYS A 103 3.81 4.73 -4.16
C LYS A 103 3.08 6.08 -4.31
N GLU A 104 3.82 7.16 -4.44
CA GLU A 104 3.29 8.51 -4.62
C GLU A 104 2.55 8.70 -5.96
N ARG A 105 2.73 7.75 -6.87
CA ARG A 105 2.01 7.72 -8.16
C ARG A 105 0.73 6.90 -8.12
N ASP A 106 0.48 6.18 -7.03
CA ASP A 106 -0.75 5.41 -6.86
C ASP A 106 -1.96 6.35 -6.81
N PHE A 107 -3.04 5.94 -7.45
CA PHE A 107 -4.30 6.67 -7.38
C PHE A 107 -5.48 5.73 -7.59
N ASP A 108 -6.63 6.13 -7.08
CA ASP A 108 -7.90 5.45 -7.21
C ASP A 108 -8.97 6.39 -7.79
N VAL A 109 -9.87 5.84 -8.55
CA VAL A 109 -10.97 6.57 -9.17
C VAL A 109 -12.24 5.72 -9.20
N LEU A 110 -13.37 6.34 -8.92
CA LEU A 110 -14.67 5.77 -9.17
C LEU A 110 -15.17 6.23 -10.54
N ALA A 111 -15.21 5.32 -11.50
CA ALA A 111 -15.62 5.61 -12.87
C ALA A 111 -17.05 5.16 -13.12
N SER A 112 -17.85 6.00 -13.75
CA SER A 112 -19.21 5.67 -14.22
C SER A 112 -19.19 5.40 -15.72
N ALA A 113 -19.99 4.41 -16.15
CA ALA A 113 -20.14 4.12 -17.56
C ALA A 113 -20.87 5.26 -18.29
N ASP A 114 -20.43 5.57 -19.49
CA ASP A 114 -21.17 6.42 -20.43
C ASP A 114 -22.32 5.65 -21.13
N GLY A 115 -23.04 6.30 -22.03
CA GLY A 115 -24.13 5.68 -22.79
C GLY A 115 -23.70 4.49 -23.66
N ASN A 116 -22.40 4.35 -23.95
CA ASN A 116 -21.80 3.27 -24.75
C ASN A 116 -21.16 2.17 -23.88
N SER A 117 -21.38 2.21 -22.55
CA SER A 117 -20.73 1.29 -21.59
C SER A 117 -19.21 1.41 -21.55
N VAL A 118 -18.69 2.59 -21.84
CA VAL A 118 -17.27 2.93 -21.71
C VAL A 118 -17.11 3.77 -20.45
N TYR A 119 -16.12 3.40 -19.64
CA TYR A 119 -15.73 4.13 -18.44
C TYR A 119 -14.56 5.05 -18.79
N ARG A 120 -14.73 6.35 -18.57
CA ARG A 120 -13.72 7.37 -18.88
C ARG A 120 -13.15 7.93 -17.60
N ILE A 121 -11.83 8.02 -17.55
CA ILE A 121 -11.08 8.52 -16.40
C ILE A 121 -10.03 9.52 -16.91
N ASP A 122 -10.05 10.73 -16.40
CA ASP A 122 -9.00 11.71 -16.66
C ASP A 122 -7.85 11.51 -15.68
N SER A 123 -6.70 11.15 -16.19
CA SER A 123 -5.48 11.00 -15.37
C SER A 123 -4.77 12.33 -15.21
N LYS A 124 -4.43 12.68 -13.97
CA LYS A 124 -3.64 13.90 -13.66
C LYS A 124 -2.16 13.76 -14.02
N GLN A 125 -1.71 12.55 -14.34
CA GLN A 125 -0.32 12.23 -14.64
C GLN A 125 -0.22 11.27 -15.83
N PRO A 126 0.90 11.32 -16.58
CA PRO A 126 1.09 10.39 -17.69
C PRO A 126 1.23 8.94 -17.19
N LEU A 127 0.48 8.05 -17.82
CA LEU A 127 0.42 6.61 -17.50
C LEU A 127 1.24 5.80 -18.50
N ASN A 128 2.54 6.03 -18.55
CA ASN A 128 3.43 5.22 -19.37
C ASN A 128 4.22 4.25 -18.49
N GLY A 129 4.39 3.01 -18.96
CA GLY A 129 5.14 1.97 -18.27
C GLY A 129 4.28 0.92 -17.59
N ASP A 130 4.88 0.19 -16.66
CA ASP A 130 4.22 -0.91 -15.95
C ASP A 130 3.34 -0.39 -14.82
N TRP A 131 2.12 -0.91 -14.77
CA TRP A 131 1.16 -0.61 -13.73
C TRP A 131 0.47 -1.89 -13.27
N ILE A 132 0.13 -1.95 -12.00
CA ILE A 132 -0.79 -2.94 -11.47
C ILE A 132 -2.16 -2.27 -11.44
N VAL A 133 -3.05 -2.70 -12.32
CA VAL A 133 -4.41 -2.17 -12.39
C VAL A 133 -5.37 -3.14 -11.73
N GLN A 134 -6.21 -2.60 -10.86
CA GLN A 134 -7.26 -3.30 -10.17
C GLN A 134 -8.60 -2.66 -10.52
N VAL A 135 -9.54 -3.47 -10.96
CA VAL A 135 -10.92 -3.07 -11.28
C VAL A 135 -11.86 -3.87 -10.42
N GLU A 136 -12.71 -3.20 -9.67
CA GLU A 136 -13.73 -3.80 -8.80
C GLU A 136 -15.12 -3.25 -9.15
N GLY A 137 -16.15 -4.09 -8.96
CA GLY A 137 -17.51 -3.60 -8.94
C GLY A 137 -17.75 -2.68 -7.73
N PHE A 138 -18.64 -1.72 -7.84
CA PHE A 138 -19.01 -0.81 -6.75
C PHE A 138 -19.41 -1.55 -5.46
N ASP A 139 -20.07 -2.69 -5.60
CA ASP A 139 -20.48 -3.57 -4.50
C ASP A 139 -19.33 -4.42 -3.94
N LYS A 140 -18.12 -4.30 -4.49
CA LYS A 140 -16.93 -5.07 -4.14
C LYS A 140 -17.14 -6.58 -4.18
N SER A 141 -18.09 -7.06 -4.96
CA SER A 141 -18.43 -8.48 -5.05
C SER A 141 -17.49 -9.27 -5.93
N TRP A 142 -16.79 -8.64 -6.86
CA TRP A 142 -15.81 -9.20 -7.76
C TRP A 142 -14.64 -8.23 -7.97
N ARG A 143 -13.51 -8.76 -8.42
CA ARG A 143 -12.31 -8.00 -8.68
C ARG A 143 -11.50 -8.63 -9.81
N LEU A 144 -10.90 -7.80 -10.64
CA LEU A 144 -9.82 -8.15 -11.55
C LEU A 144 -8.59 -7.34 -11.20
N LYS A 145 -7.43 -7.99 -11.13
CA LYS A 145 -6.16 -7.36 -10.85
C LYS A 145 -5.09 -7.97 -11.73
N LYS A 146 -4.37 -7.13 -12.46
CA LYS A 146 -3.31 -7.58 -13.35
C LYS A 146 -2.23 -6.51 -13.48
N ARG A 147 -0.98 -6.97 -13.62
CA ARG A 147 0.11 -6.09 -14.05
C ARG A 147 0.06 -5.98 -15.57
N ILE A 148 -0.02 -4.77 -16.06
CA ILE A 148 -0.07 -4.43 -17.48
C ILE A 148 0.89 -3.30 -17.78
N THR A 149 1.41 -3.27 -19.00
CA THR A 149 2.20 -2.15 -19.49
C THR A 149 1.25 -1.20 -20.23
N LEU A 150 1.09 0.01 -19.70
CA LEU A 150 0.31 1.06 -20.33
C LEU A 150 1.21 1.90 -21.24
N LYS A 151 0.74 2.14 -22.44
CA LYS A 151 1.40 3.01 -23.41
C LYS A 151 0.32 3.76 -24.19
N ASP A 152 0.58 5.02 -24.45
CA ASP A 152 -0.35 5.85 -25.22
C ASP A 152 -0.72 5.22 -26.56
N GLY A 153 -2.01 5.20 -26.87
CA GLY A 153 -2.58 4.60 -28.07
C GLY A 153 -2.59 3.07 -28.11
N THR A 154 -2.20 2.38 -27.02
CA THR A 154 -2.14 0.90 -26.99
C THR A 154 -3.25 0.35 -26.08
N GLU A 155 -3.89 -0.73 -26.52
CA GLU A 155 -4.88 -1.46 -25.74
C GLU A 155 -4.22 -2.55 -24.89
N SER A 156 -4.60 -2.61 -23.61
CA SER A 156 -4.14 -3.61 -22.65
C SER A 156 -5.35 -4.36 -22.06
N TRP A 157 -5.21 -5.67 -21.83
CA TRP A 157 -6.32 -6.52 -21.40
C TRP A 157 -6.22 -6.93 -19.95
N LEU A 158 -7.34 -6.79 -19.22
CA LEU A 158 -7.60 -7.32 -17.90
C LEU A 158 -8.55 -8.52 -18.01
N ASN A 159 -8.04 -9.69 -17.70
CA ASN A 159 -8.77 -10.96 -17.75
C ASN A 159 -8.27 -11.95 -16.70
#